data_58acc8746b6d412c623148a4e77dc4f4
#
_entry.id   58acc8746b6d412c623148a4e77dc4f4
#
_cell.length_a   1.000
_cell.length_b   1.000
_cell.length_c   1.000
_cell.angle_alpha   90.00
_cell.angle_beta   90.00
_cell.angle_gamma   90.00
#
_symmetry.space_group_name_H-M   'P 1'
#
loop_
_entity.id
_entity.type
_entity.pdbx_description
1 polymer ?
#
loop_
_entity_poly.entity_id
_entity_poly.type
_entity_poly.pdbx_seq_one_letter_code
_entity_poly.pdbx_strand_id
1 'polypeptide(L)'
;MQYDNHILMERIPNATDVTFTVRSYEAGIANHVTLPTLCNYMQEAAGINADNLGWGIRTLQDEGLTWMLSRLTMNVSRYVPWGETVTVRTWPSGMKGRLIAKRCFQGFDEKGAELFRASSEWLYVDMKAQKIAKLPESFADLVPPGTPGFELPDIGGKFAHLPQVDGSVDILTRHSDLDFNDHVNNVHYIEWMLENVACKMENGKCGGRGATALPGEIDIVFRQAAKAGEALVSEFCADGEKTLHAIRRTSDNAILATAAMAVGRRILTPSLVGSRVPRDREADA
;
A
#
# COMPACT_ATOMS: atom_id res chain seq x y z
N MET A 1 -35.13 5.09 23.57
CA MET A 1 -34.93 4.12 22.48
C MET A 1 -33.70 4.55 21.73
N GLN A 2 -32.53 4.00 22.09
CA GLN A 2 -31.29 4.16 21.33
C GLN A 2 -31.39 3.19 20.14
N TYR A 3 -31.45 3.73 18.95
CA TYR A 3 -31.30 2.91 17.75
C TYR A 3 -29.82 2.61 17.59
N ASP A 4 -29.41 1.39 17.91
CA ASP A 4 -28.13 0.81 17.50
C ASP A 4 -28.14 0.72 15.97
N ASN A 5 -27.62 1.74 15.33
CA ASN A 5 -27.29 1.69 13.90
C ASN A 5 -25.99 0.89 13.72
N HIS A 6 -25.98 -0.38 14.08
CA HIS A 6 -25.07 -1.33 13.47
C HIS A 6 -25.56 -1.50 12.02
N ILE A 7 -24.98 -0.74 11.12
CA ILE A 7 -25.01 -1.05 9.69
C ILE A 7 -24.54 -2.51 9.61
N LEU A 8 -25.45 -3.41 9.24
CA LEU A 8 -25.14 -4.81 8.98
C LEU A 8 -24.15 -4.83 7.81
N MET A 9 -22.86 -4.79 8.13
CA MET A 9 -21.83 -4.98 7.14
C MET A 9 -22.03 -6.38 6.56
N GLU A 10 -22.27 -6.44 5.26
CA GLU A 10 -22.48 -7.68 4.53
C GLU A 10 -21.35 -8.67 4.89
N ARG A 11 -21.73 -9.88 5.32
CA ARG A 11 -20.77 -10.89 5.78
C ARG A 11 -20.04 -11.47 4.58
N ILE A 12 -18.84 -10.97 4.31
CA ILE A 12 -17.97 -11.48 3.26
C ILE A 12 -17.34 -12.80 3.73
N PRO A 13 -17.47 -13.91 2.96
CA PRO A 13 -16.85 -15.17 3.31
C PRO A 13 -15.32 -15.02 3.46
N ASN A 14 -14.77 -15.70 4.47
CA ASN A 14 -13.33 -15.74 4.73
C ASN A 14 -12.66 -14.36 4.92
N ALA A 15 -13.45 -13.31 5.24
CA ALA A 15 -12.91 -12.00 5.57
C ALA A 15 -12.41 -11.93 7.01
N THR A 16 -11.38 -11.13 7.21
CA THR A 16 -10.85 -10.76 8.52
C THR A 16 -10.78 -9.23 8.62
N ASP A 17 -11.18 -8.71 9.78
CA ASP A 17 -11.05 -7.29 10.13
C ASP A 17 -9.89 -7.13 11.11
N VAL A 18 -8.97 -6.19 10.83
CA VAL A 18 -7.88 -5.84 11.73
C VAL A 18 -7.88 -4.33 11.93
N THR A 19 -7.90 -3.89 13.19
CA THR A 19 -7.93 -2.47 13.53
C THR A 19 -6.55 -1.98 13.99
N PHE A 20 -6.11 -0.86 13.42
CA PHE A 20 -4.87 -0.18 13.74
C PHE A 20 -5.16 1.23 14.25
N THR A 21 -4.41 1.69 15.23
CA THR A 21 -4.39 3.11 15.62
C THR A 21 -3.20 3.77 14.95
N VAL A 22 -3.45 4.85 14.20
CA VAL A 22 -2.37 5.61 13.53
C VAL A 22 -1.44 6.20 14.58
N ARG A 23 -0.18 5.79 14.55
CA ARG A 23 0.86 6.24 15.49
C ARG A 23 1.54 7.51 14.97
N SER A 24 2.20 8.26 15.87
CA SER A 24 2.85 9.52 15.52
C SER A 24 3.90 9.38 14.40
N TYR A 25 4.62 8.27 14.35
CA TYR A 25 5.65 7.99 13.34
C TYR A 25 5.09 7.38 12.04
N GLU A 26 3.79 7.11 11.98
CA GLU A 26 3.05 6.62 10.82
C GLU A 26 2.31 7.75 10.09
N ALA A 27 2.28 8.94 10.70
CA ALA A 27 1.71 10.14 10.12
C ALA A 27 2.80 10.99 9.45
N GLY A 28 2.50 11.46 8.23
CA GLY A 28 3.38 12.37 7.50
C GLY A 28 3.28 13.83 8.02
N ILE A 29 3.98 14.74 7.33
CA ILE A 29 4.03 16.17 7.67
C ILE A 29 2.66 16.85 7.68
N ALA A 30 1.68 16.29 6.97
CA ALA A 30 0.28 16.76 6.96
C ALA A 30 -0.53 16.24 8.16
N ASN A 31 0.10 15.56 9.12
CA ASN A 31 -0.54 14.93 10.28
C ASN A 31 -1.60 13.87 9.93
N HIS A 32 -1.47 13.23 8.78
CA HIS A 32 -2.34 12.12 8.35
C HIS A 32 -1.51 10.86 8.12
N VAL A 33 -2.16 9.70 8.28
CA VAL A 33 -1.57 8.41 7.90
C VAL A 33 -1.00 8.49 6.48
N THR A 34 0.16 7.89 6.26
CA THR A 34 0.79 7.89 4.92
C THR A 34 0.30 6.73 4.05
N LEU A 35 0.42 6.85 2.73
CA LEU A 35 0.13 5.73 1.83
C LEU A 35 0.99 4.49 2.13
N PRO A 36 2.31 4.59 2.38
CA PRO A 36 3.12 3.46 2.83
C PRO A 36 2.59 2.79 4.09
N THR A 37 2.16 3.58 5.07
CA THR A 37 1.55 3.03 6.30
C THR A 37 0.26 2.26 6.02
N LEU A 38 -0.62 2.78 5.15
CA LEU A 38 -1.84 2.04 4.75
C LEU A 38 -1.49 0.72 4.06
N CYS A 39 -0.43 0.70 3.24
CA CYS A 39 0.06 -0.53 2.62
C CYS A 39 0.61 -1.52 3.66
N ASN A 40 1.32 -1.04 4.71
CA ASN A 40 1.77 -1.88 5.82
C ASN A 40 0.58 -2.48 6.58
N TYR A 41 -0.47 -1.69 6.87
CA TYR A 41 -1.69 -2.20 7.51
C TYR A 41 -2.37 -3.28 6.66
N MET A 42 -2.40 -3.09 5.33
CA MET A 42 -2.94 -4.11 4.42
C MET A 42 -2.11 -5.39 4.41
N GLN A 43 -0.76 -5.29 4.42
CA GLN A 43 0.12 -6.45 4.47
C GLN A 43 -0.10 -7.25 5.76
N GLU A 44 -0.14 -6.57 6.91
CA GLU A 44 -0.37 -7.22 8.20
C GLU A 44 -1.75 -7.89 8.24
N ALA A 45 -2.82 -7.19 7.84
CA ALA A 45 -4.16 -7.77 7.78
C ALA A 45 -4.23 -8.98 6.83
N ALA A 46 -3.52 -8.92 5.69
CA ALA A 46 -3.43 -10.05 4.75
C ALA A 46 -2.71 -11.26 5.35
N GLY A 47 -1.62 -11.02 6.09
CA GLY A 47 -0.87 -12.05 6.81
C GLY A 47 -1.74 -12.77 7.85
N ILE A 48 -2.40 -12.00 8.72
CA ILE A 48 -3.33 -12.53 9.73
C ILE A 48 -4.46 -13.33 9.08
N ASN A 49 -5.06 -12.81 8.00
CA ASN A 49 -6.12 -13.53 7.30
C ASN A 49 -5.61 -14.82 6.66
N ALA A 50 -4.43 -14.80 6.04
CA ALA A 50 -3.83 -15.98 5.42
C ALA A 50 -3.51 -17.06 6.47
N ASP A 51 -2.96 -16.67 7.64
CA ASP A 51 -2.70 -17.58 8.77
C ASP A 51 -4.00 -18.21 9.26
N ASN A 52 -5.07 -17.44 9.45
CA ASN A 52 -6.39 -17.93 9.86
C ASN A 52 -7.00 -18.95 8.88
N LEU A 53 -6.65 -18.85 7.61
CA LEU A 53 -7.11 -19.73 6.54
C LEU A 53 -6.17 -20.92 6.26
N GLY A 54 -5.05 -21.03 6.99
CA GLY A 54 -4.04 -22.09 6.80
C GLY A 54 -3.11 -21.87 5.60
N TRP A 55 -3.08 -20.65 5.05
CA TRP A 55 -2.26 -20.26 3.89
C TRP A 55 -1.22 -19.19 4.23
N GLY A 56 -0.91 -19.07 5.52
CA GLY A 56 0.06 -18.12 6.01
C GLY A 56 1.49 -18.43 5.56
N ILE A 57 2.33 -17.39 5.59
CA ILE A 57 3.69 -17.47 5.06
C ILE A 57 4.55 -18.54 5.75
N ARG A 58 4.38 -18.73 7.08
CA ARG A 58 5.16 -19.73 7.83
C ARG A 58 4.80 -21.14 7.39
N THR A 59 3.53 -21.46 7.27
CA THR A 59 3.04 -22.75 6.77
C THR A 59 3.59 -23.03 5.37
N LEU A 60 3.59 -22.03 4.49
CA LEU A 60 4.10 -22.19 3.14
C LEU A 60 5.62 -22.38 3.09
N GLN A 61 6.37 -21.66 3.93
CA GLN A 61 7.83 -21.76 3.99
C GLN A 61 8.28 -23.16 4.46
N ASP A 62 7.54 -23.80 5.37
CA ASP A 62 7.78 -25.18 5.77
C ASP A 62 7.67 -26.16 4.58
N GLU A 63 6.86 -25.81 3.58
CA GLU A 63 6.70 -26.55 2.32
C GLU A 63 7.64 -26.08 1.21
N GLY A 64 8.49 -25.08 1.47
CA GLY A 64 9.41 -24.49 0.49
C GLY A 64 8.71 -23.52 -0.48
N LEU A 65 7.56 -22.98 -0.10
CA LEU A 65 6.72 -22.12 -0.89
C LEU A 65 6.61 -20.71 -0.27
N THR A 66 6.21 -19.72 -1.06
CA THR A 66 5.97 -18.37 -0.56
C THR A 66 4.98 -17.60 -1.43
N TRP A 67 4.48 -16.49 -0.91
CA TRP A 67 3.72 -15.50 -1.65
C TRP A 67 4.62 -14.37 -2.13
N MET A 68 4.43 -13.95 -3.39
CA MET A 68 5.04 -12.73 -3.92
C MET A 68 3.93 -11.80 -4.45
N LEU A 69 3.88 -10.58 -3.94
CA LEU A 69 2.99 -9.54 -4.47
C LEU A 69 3.45 -9.15 -5.87
N SER A 70 2.57 -9.25 -6.86
CA SER A 70 2.87 -8.89 -8.24
C SER A 70 2.19 -7.61 -8.70
N ARG A 71 1.01 -7.28 -8.15
CA ARG A 71 0.30 -6.03 -8.43
C ARG A 71 -0.51 -5.58 -7.23
N LEU A 72 -0.56 -4.29 -7.00
CA LEU A 72 -1.45 -3.64 -6.05
C LEU A 72 -2.10 -2.45 -6.75
N THR A 73 -3.44 -2.42 -6.74
CA THR A 73 -4.24 -1.26 -7.13
C THR A 73 -5.01 -0.76 -5.91
N MET A 74 -5.06 0.55 -5.70
CA MET A 74 -5.73 1.14 -4.55
C MET A 74 -6.36 2.49 -4.92
N ASN A 75 -7.54 2.74 -4.39
CA ASN A 75 -8.20 4.03 -4.42
C ASN A 75 -8.42 4.49 -2.98
N VAL A 76 -7.88 5.67 -2.64
CA VAL A 76 -7.98 6.27 -1.30
C VAL A 76 -8.89 7.49 -1.38
N SER A 77 -10.03 7.39 -0.74
CA SER A 77 -11.01 8.47 -0.65
C SER A 77 -10.66 9.49 0.43
N ARG A 78 -10.04 9.03 1.53
CA ARG A 78 -9.68 9.86 2.67
C ARG A 78 -8.53 9.26 3.48
N TYR A 79 -7.64 10.11 3.95
CA TYR A 79 -6.60 9.78 4.92
C TYR A 79 -7.03 10.29 6.30
N VAL A 80 -6.80 9.51 7.33
CA VAL A 80 -7.14 9.86 8.72
C VAL A 80 -5.94 10.44 9.45
N PRO A 81 -6.15 11.37 10.42
CA PRO A 81 -5.07 11.95 11.19
C PRO A 81 -4.47 10.96 12.21
N TRP A 82 -3.31 11.33 12.76
CA TRP A 82 -2.70 10.66 13.89
C TRP A 82 -3.69 10.55 15.07
N GLY A 83 -3.69 9.37 15.70
CA GLY A 83 -4.54 9.02 16.84
C GLY A 83 -5.89 8.42 16.46
N GLU A 84 -6.35 8.56 15.22
CA GLU A 84 -7.55 7.89 14.73
C GLU A 84 -7.28 6.41 14.38
N THR A 85 -8.35 5.63 14.22
CA THR A 85 -8.25 4.23 13.88
C THR A 85 -8.56 3.96 12.40
N VAL A 86 -7.93 2.93 11.87
CA VAL A 86 -8.19 2.35 10.55
C VAL A 86 -8.50 0.87 10.74
N THR A 87 -9.71 0.44 10.41
CA THR A 87 -10.05 -0.98 10.34
C THR A 87 -9.88 -1.45 8.91
N VAL A 88 -8.96 -2.40 8.70
CA VAL A 88 -8.72 -3.03 7.40
C VAL A 88 -9.44 -4.36 7.36
N ARG A 89 -10.41 -4.47 6.45
CA ARG A 89 -11.07 -5.73 6.09
C ARG A 89 -10.39 -6.32 4.87
N THR A 90 -10.07 -7.62 4.89
CA THR A 90 -9.44 -8.29 3.75
C THR A 90 -9.95 -9.72 3.60
N TRP A 91 -9.98 -10.21 2.35
CA TRP A 91 -10.41 -11.56 1.99
C TRP A 91 -9.81 -12.01 0.66
N PRO A 92 -9.62 -13.34 0.43
CA PRO A 92 -9.36 -13.89 -0.89
C PRO A 92 -10.56 -13.62 -1.80
N SER A 93 -10.35 -13.05 -2.98
CA SER A 93 -11.43 -12.58 -3.86
C SER A 93 -11.48 -13.30 -5.21
N GLY A 94 -10.55 -14.21 -5.48
CA GLY A 94 -10.53 -14.93 -6.73
C GLY A 94 -9.16 -15.46 -7.13
N MET A 95 -9.12 -16.00 -8.35
CA MET A 95 -7.91 -16.46 -9.02
C MET A 95 -7.93 -16.01 -10.48
N LYS A 96 -6.74 -15.83 -11.07
CA LYS A 96 -6.56 -15.66 -12.51
C LYS A 96 -5.82 -16.89 -13.05
N GLY A 97 -6.57 -17.84 -13.57
CA GLY A 97 -6.08 -19.19 -13.79
C GLY A 97 -5.64 -19.83 -12.47
N ARG A 98 -4.59 -20.68 -12.52
CA ARG A 98 -3.99 -21.28 -11.32
C ARG A 98 -2.61 -20.68 -10.98
N LEU A 99 -2.32 -19.46 -11.45
CA LEU A 99 -1.01 -18.82 -11.23
C LEU A 99 -1.09 -17.58 -10.34
N ILE A 100 -2.25 -16.93 -10.28
CA ILE A 100 -2.43 -15.67 -9.56
C ILE A 100 -3.59 -15.81 -8.60
N ALA A 101 -3.33 -15.59 -7.31
CA ALA A 101 -4.35 -15.40 -6.28
C ALA A 101 -4.72 -13.91 -6.21
N LYS A 102 -6.00 -13.60 -6.10
CA LYS A 102 -6.53 -12.24 -5.92
C LYS A 102 -7.00 -12.03 -4.49
N ARG A 103 -6.78 -10.83 -3.96
CA ARG A 103 -7.22 -10.42 -2.63
C ARG A 103 -7.77 -9.01 -2.69
N CYS A 104 -8.86 -8.77 -1.99
CA CYS A 104 -9.45 -7.44 -1.81
C CYS A 104 -9.23 -6.91 -0.40
N PHE A 105 -9.26 -5.57 -0.31
CA PHE A 105 -9.16 -4.83 0.95
C PHE A 105 -10.16 -3.68 0.95
N GLN A 106 -10.72 -3.39 2.12
CA GLN A 106 -11.46 -2.17 2.42
C GLN A 106 -10.93 -1.59 3.73
N GLY A 107 -10.73 -0.29 3.75
CA GLY A 107 -10.38 0.45 4.97
C GLY A 107 -11.58 1.26 5.46
N PHE A 108 -11.81 1.27 6.77
CA PHE A 108 -12.88 2.02 7.41
C PHE A 108 -12.35 2.84 8.58
N ASP A 109 -12.96 3.98 8.82
CA ASP A 109 -12.72 4.75 10.04
C ASP A 109 -13.51 4.19 11.23
N GLU A 110 -13.34 4.80 12.40
CA GLU A 110 -14.05 4.42 13.64
C GLU A 110 -15.58 4.49 13.56
N LYS A 111 -16.11 5.27 12.58
CA LYS A 111 -17.56 5.43 12.34
C LYS A 111 -18.07 4.48 11.26
N GLY A 112 -17.21 3.64 10.71
CA GLY A 112 -17.53 2.72 9.62
C GLY A 112 -17.59 3.38 8.24
N ALA A 113 -17.14 4.64 8.09
CA ALA A 113 -17.04 5.28 6.78
C ALA A 113 -15.83 4.74 6.02
N GLU A 114 -16.00 4.43 4.74
CA GLU A 114 -14.96 3.88 3.89
C GLU A 114 -13.85 4.91 3.62
N LEU A 115 -12.61 4.50 3.84
CA LEU A 115 -11.40 5.27 3.63
C LEU A 115 -10.71 4.91 2.31
N PHE A 116 -10.68 3.64 1.99
CA PHE A 116 -10.05 3.14 0.77
C PHE A 116 -10.59 1.78 0.34
N ARG A 117 -10.37 1.46 -0.93
CA ARG A 117 -10.47 0.10 -1.51
C ARG A 117 -9.18 -0.26 -2.20
N ALA A 118 -8.80 -1.54 -2.11
CA ALA A 118 -7.65 -2.05 -2.82
C ALA A 118 -7.87 -3.48 -3.32
N SER A 119 -7.17 -3.82 -4.40
CA SER A 119 -7.09 -5.16 -4.94
C SER A 119 -5.62 -5.52 -5.18
N SER A 120 -5.25 -6.74 -4.89
CA SER A 120 -3.88 -7.23 -5.09
C SER A 120 -3.84 -8.57 -5.81
N GLU A 121 -2.76 -8.78 -6.54
CA GLU A 121 -2.45 -10.02 -7.24
C GLU A 121 -1.17 -10.64 -6.65
N TRP A 122 -1.23 -11.93 -6.33
CA TRP A 122 -0.16 -12.66 -5.67
C TRP A 122 0.24 -13.87 -6.47
N LEU A 123 1.53 -14.07 -6.61
CA LEU A 123 2.12 -15.26 -7.21
C LEU A 123 2.47 -16.27 -6.12
N TYR A 124 2.17 -17.53 -6.38
CA TYR A 124 2.57 -18.67 -5.57
C TYR A 124 3.91 -19.18 -6.08
N VAL A 125 4.96 -19.17 -5.27
CA VAL A 125 6.33 -19.37 -5.73
C VAL A 125 6.98 -20.51 -4.99
N ASP A 126 7.59 -21.44 -5.74
CA ASP A 126 8.51 -22.43 -5.23
C ASP A 126 9.89 -21.79 -5.02
N MET A 127 10.29 -21.66 -3.76
CA MET A 127 11.53 -20.98 -3.37
C MET A 127 12.78 -21.78 -3.81
N LYS A 128 12.70 -23.10 -3.84
CA LYS A 128 13.83 -23.96 -4.24
C LYS A 128 14.01 -23.95 -5.74
N ALA A 129 12.91 -24.06 -6.49
CA ALA A 129 12.96 -24.04 -7.95
C ALA A 129 13.08 -22.61 -8.51
N GLN A 130 12.85 -21.56 -7.70
CA GLN A 130 12.81 -20.15 -8.10
C GLN A 130 11.81 -19.91 -9.24
N LYS A 131 10.64 -20.53 -9.14
CA LYS A 131 9.60 -20.49 -10.21
C LYS A 131 8.22 -20.32 -9.62
N ILE A 132 7.35 -19.71 -10.44
CA ILE A 132 5.92 -19.62 -10.14
C ILE A 132 5.34 -21.05 -10.15
N ALA A 133 4.73 -21.45 -9.05
CA ALA A 133 4.03 -22.70 -8.89
C ALA A 133 2.54 -22.53 -9.19
N LYS A 134 1.86 -23.62 -9.51
CA LYS A 134 0.41 -23.62 -9.68
C LYS A 134 -0.25 -23.68 -8.31
N LEU A 135 -1.25 -22.84 -8.09
CA LEU A 135 -2.12 -22.93 -6.92
C LEU A 135 -2.78 -24.32 -6.87
N PRO A 136 -2.77 -24.98 -5.72
CA PRO A 136 -3.55 -26.19 -5.50
C PRO A 136 -5.04 -25.97 -5.78
N GLU A 137 -5.77 -27.02 -6.11
CA GLU A 137 -7.21 -26.92 -6.39
C GLU A 137 -8.00 -26.48 -5.14
N SER A 138 -7.55 -26.88 -3.96
CA SER A 138 -8.12 -26.49 -2.68
C SER A 138 -8.09 -24.97 -2.41
N PHE A 139 -7.25 -24.21 -3.12
CA PHE A 139 -7.29 -22.75 -2.99
C PHE A 139 -8.63 -22.15 -3.45
N ALA A 140 -9.35 -22.83 -4.37
CA ALA A 140 -10.67 -22.39 -4.82
C ALA A 140 -11.72 -22.40 -3.68
N ASP A 141 -11.54 -23.26 -2.67
CA ASP A 141 -12.45 -23.38 -1.52
C ASP A 141 -12.42 -22.11 -0.64
N LEU A 142 -11.35 -21.31 -0.75
CA LEU A 142 -11.23 -20.03 -0.06
C LEU A 142 -12.13 -18.94 -0.66
N VAL A 143 -12.63 -19.14 -1.87
CA VAL A 143 -13.42 -18.16 -2.62
C VAL A 143 -14.77 -18.77 -3.00
N PRO A 144 -15.68 -18.94 -2.03
CA PRO A 144 -17.02 -19.47 -2.31
C PRO A 144 -17.75 -18.64 -3.39
N PRO A 145 -18.69 -19.26 -4.14
CA PRO A 145 -19.52 -18.54 -5.09
C PRO A 145 -20.21 -17.33 -4.46
N GLY A 146 -20.19 -16.19 -5.14
CA GLY A 146 -20.75 -14.94 -4.64
C GLY A 146 -19.80 -14.10 -3.76
N THR A 147 -18.56 -14.56 -3.52
CA THR A 147 -17.56 -13.74 -2.84
C THR A 147 -17.31 -12.46 -3.66
N PRO A 148 -17.47 -11.25 -3.08
CA PRO A 148 -17.29 -10.01 -3.80
C PRO A 148 -15.82 -9.80 -4.20
N GLY A 149 -15.61 -9.19 -5.36
CA GLY A 149 -14.31 -8.73 -5.83
C GLY A 149 -14.41 -7.28 -6.30
N PHE A 150 -13.30 -6.55 -6.22
CA PHE A 150 -13.20 -5.23 -6.82
C PHE A 150 -12.32 -5.30 -8.05
N GLU A 151 -12.80 -4.73 -9.13
CA GLU A 151 -11.97 -4.35 -10.27
C GLU A 151 -11.79 -2.84 -10.21
N LEU A 152 -10.64 -2.42 -9.68
CA LEU A 152 -10.27 -1.00 -9.67
C LEU A 152 -9.79 -0.59 -11.07
N PRO A 153 -9.99 0.68 -11.45
CA PRO A 153 -9.55 1.17 -12.74
C PRO A 153 -8.07 0.91 -12.98
N ASP A 154 -7.71 0.46 -14.18
CA ASP A 154 -6.33 0.42 -14.63
C ASP A 154 -5.93 1.84 -15.03
N ILE A 155 -5.12 2.48 -14.21
CA ILE A 155 -4.61 3.83 -14.47
C ILE A 155 -3.26 3.81 -15.18
N GLY A 156 -2.82 2.63 -15.65
CA GLY A 156 -1.63 2.48 -16.48
C GLY A 156 -0.34 2.25 -15.71
N GLY A 157 -0.39 1.62 -14.55
CA GLY A 157 0.82 1.27 -13.77
C GLY A 157 1.70 0.21 -14.43
N LYS A 158 1.18 -0.53 -15.42
CA LYS A 158 1.93 -1.56 -16.15
C LYS A 158 2.44 -1.02 -17.49
N PHE A 159 3.73 -0.74 -17.57
CA PHE A 159 4.39 -0.32 -18.81
C PHE A 159 5.80 -0.90 -18.92
N ALA A 160 6.41 -0.86 -20.10
CA ALA A 160 7.76 -1.38 -20.33
C ALA A 160 8.84 -0.35 -19.96
N HIS A 161 8.65 0.93 -20.35
CA HIS A 161 9.58 2.03 -20.13
C HIS A 161 8.80 3.32 -19.89
N LEU A 162 9.38 4.24 -19.11
CA LEU A 162 8.85 5.60 -19.02
C LEU A 162 8.95 6.28 -20.40
N PRO A 163 7.95 7.08 -20.80
CA PRO A 163 8.02 7.84 -22.04
C PRO A 163 9.15 8.89 -22.02
N GLN A 164 9.42 9.44 -20.85
CA GLN A 164 10.53 10.35 -20.56
C GLN A 164 10.88 10.27 -19.08
N VAL A 165 12.00 10.86 -18.67
CA VAL A 165 12.40 10.97 -17.26
C VAL A 165 12.41 12.44 -16.87
N ASP A 166 11.46 12.85 -16.03
CA ASP A 166 11.34 14.22 -15.53
C ASP A 166 12.10 14.45 -14.23
N GLY A 167 12.41 13.38 -13.52
CA GLY A 167 13.25 13.41 -12.32
C GLY A 167 13.64 12.02 -11.88
N SER A 168 14.73 11.95 -11.12
CA SER A 168 15.27 10.71 -10.59
C SER A 168 15.94 10.93 -9.23
N VAL A 169 15.95 9.87 -8.41
CA VAL A 169 16.67 9.79 -7.13
C VAL A 169 17.41 8.48 -7.06
N ASP A 170 18.71 8.55 -6.74
CA ASP A 170 19.53 7.38 -6.51
C ASP A 170 19.23 6.77 -5.13
N ILE A 171 19.16 5.46 -5.08
CA ILE A 171 18.82 4.69 -3.88
C ILE A 171 19.88 3.61 -3.69
N LEU A 172 20.40 3.51 -2.48
CA LEU A 172 21.16 2.36 -2.02
C LEU A 172 20.30 1.59 -1.02
N THR A 173 19.94 0.36 -1.37
CA THR A 173 19.12 -0.48 -0.49
C THR A 173 19.88 -0.86 0.78
N ARG A 174 19.20 -0.80 1.93
CA ARG A 174 19.77 -1.02 3.26
C ARG A 174 19.31 -2.36 3.82
N HIS A 175 20.02 -2.87 4.80
CA HIS A 175 19.57 -4.04 5.56
C HIS A 175 18.21 -3.81 6.24
N SER A 176 17.96 -2.57 6.71
CA SER A 176 16.69 -2.20 7.33
C SER A 176 15.50 -2.18 6.36
N ASP A 177 15.74 -2.23 5.07
CA ASP A 177 14.68 -2.22 4.05
C ASP A 177 14.18 -3.64 3.74
N LEU A 178 14.87 -4.69 4.28
CA LEU A 178 14.52 -6.09 4.03
C LEU A 178 13.36 -6.57 4.89
N ASP A 179 12.53 -7.40 4.30
CA ASP A 179 11.55 -8.22 5.00
C ASP A 179 12.15 -9.59 5.42
N PHE A 180 11.33 -10.45 6.02
CA PHE A 180 11.74 -11.79 6.46
C PHE A 180 12.03 -12.78 5.32
N ASN A 181 11.76 -12.42 4.05
CA ASN A 181 12.16 -13.19 2.86
C ASN A 181 13.55 -12.79 2.33
N ASP A 182 14.30 -11.95 3.05
CA ASP A 182 15.61 -11.41 2.63
C ASP A 182 15.50 -10.59 1.31
N HIS A 183 14.36 -9.91 1.12
CA HIS A 183 14.10 -9.02 0.01
C HIS A 183 13.63 -7.67 0.52
N VAL A 184 13.86 -6.62 -0.27
CA VAL A 184 13.31 -5.31 0.01
C VAL A 184 11.79 -5.38 0.08
N ASN A 185 11.22 -4.92 1.21
CA ASN A 185 9.78 -4.90 1.41
C ASN A 185 9.10 -4.03 0.33
N ASN A 186 8.00 -4.51 -0.21
CA ASN A 186 7.24 -3.85 -1.28
C ASN A 186 6.86 -2.39 -0.97
N VAL A 187 6.68 -2.04 0.30
CA VAL A 187 6.32 -0.69 0.73
C VAL A 187 7.43 0.32 0.46
N HIS A 188 8.72 -0.08 0.56
CA HIS A 188 9.84 0.83 0.26
C HIS A 188 9.87 1.28 -1.20
N TYR A 189 9.40 0.45 -2.14
CA TYR A 189 9.27 0.89 -3.54
C TYR A 189 8.28 2.06 -3.66
N ILE A 190 7.18 2.02 -2.91
CA ILE A 190 6.18 3.10 -2.88
C ILE A 190 6.79 4.37 -2.24
N GLU A 191 7.51 4.21 -1.13
CA GLU A 191 8.21 5.33 -0.46
C GLU A 191 9.18 6.03 -1.42
N TRP A 192 10.03 5.27 -2.11
CA TRP A 192 11.00 5.81 -3.05
C TRP A 192 10.36 6.51 -4.26
N MET A 193 9.23 6.02 -4.73
CA MET A 193 8.47 6.66 -5.80
C MET A 193 7.87 7.99 -5.33
N LEU A 194 7.33 8.05 -4.11
CA LEU A 194 6.77 9.26 -3.51
C LEU A 194 7.84 10.30 -3.21
N GLU A 195 9.00 9.88 -2.69
CA GLU A 195 10.14 10.74 -2.38
C GLU A 195 10.64 11.48 -3.63
N ASN A 196 10.71 10.78 -4.76
CA ASN A 196 11.14 11.36 -6.02
C ASN A 196 10.25 12.53 -6.47
N VAL A 197 8.93 12.42 -6.32
CA VAL A 197 7.99 13.52 -6.62
C VAL A 197 8.13 14.65 -5.62
N ALA A 198 8.29 14.35 -4.33
CA ALA A 198 8.45 15.35 -3.28
C ALA A 198 9.70 16.21 -3.47
N CYS A 199 10.85 15.59 -3.74
CA CYS A 199 12.12 16.29 -4.00
C CYS A 199 12.04 17.29 -5.15
N LYS A 200 11.27 17.00 -6.20
CA LYS A 200 11.10 17.93 -7.33
C LYS A 200 10.18 19.10 -7.00
N MET A 201 9.15 18.87 -6.21
CA MET A 201 8.24 19.93 -5.78
C MET A 201 8.92 20.99 -4.91
N GLU A 202 9.91 20.61 -4.10
CA GLU A 202 10.69 21.57 -3.29
C GLU A 202 11.58 22.47 -4.12
N ASN A 203 12.20 21.98 -5.20
CA ASN A 203 13.06 22.73 -6.09
C ASN A 203 12.28 23.63 -7.08
N GLY A 204 10.97 23.40 -7.27
CA GLY A 204 10.11 24.08 -8.22
C GLY A 204 8.96 24.86 -7.58
N LYS A 205 9.21 25.76 -6.63
CA LYS A 205 8.27 26.78 -6.10
C LYS A 205 6.83 26.36 -5.83
N CYS A 206 6.56 25.13 -5.49
CA CYS A 206 5.32 24.72 -4.81
C CYS A 206 5.50 24.73 -3.28
N GLY A 207 6.36 25.64 -2.80
CA GLY A 207 6.66 25.84 -1.40
C GLY A 207 5.51 26.51 -0.64
N GLY A 208 4.70 25.73 -0.03
CA GLY A 208 3.79 26.14 1.03
C GLY A 208 3.55 24.95 1.92
N ARG A 209 3.75 25.08 3.23
CA ARG A 209 3.41 24.10 4.28
C ARG A 209 1.91 23.72 4.29
N GLY A 210 1.23 23.72 3.17
CA GLY A 210 -0.22 23.68 3.12
C GLY A 210 -0.86 22.65 2.21
N ALA A 211 -0.14 21.97 1.34
CA ALA A 211 -0.77 21.03 0.42
C ALA A 211 0.19 19.91 0.00
N THR A 212 0.46 18.96 0.89
CA THR A 212 0.95 17.67 0.44
C THR A 212 -0.21 16.99 -0.26
N ALA A 213 -0.18 16.97 -1.59
CA ALA A 213 -1.15 16.23 -2.37
C ALA A 213 -0.88 14.74 -2.13
N LEU A 214 -1.76 14.09 -1.36
CA LEU A 214 -1.68 12.66 -1.10
C LEU A 214 -2.24 11.91 -2.33
N PRO A 215 -1.62 10.79 -2.75
CA PRO A 215 -2.16 9.97 -3.85
C PRO A 215 -3.59 9.51 -3.54
N GLY A 216 -4.50 9.70 -4.48
CA GLY A 216 -5.87 9.16 -4.40
C GLY A 216 -5.99 7.81 -5.08
N GLU A 217 -5.15 7.56 -6.08
CA GLU A 217 -5.11 6.30 -6.81
C GLU A 217 -3.67 5.85 -7.00
N ILE A 218 -3.44 4.56 -6.87
CA ILE A 218 -2.17 3.91 -7.18
C ILE A 218 -2.42 2.59 -7.90
N ASP A 219 -1.61 2.32 -8.91
CA ASP A 219 -1.52 1.05 -9.60
C ASP A 219 -0.03 0.72 -9.74
N ILE A 220 0.46 -0.23 -8.96
CA ILE A 220 1.86 -0.64 -8.93
C ILE A 220 2.01 -2.11 -9.32
N VAL A 221 2.99 -2.39 -10.18
CA VAL A 221 3.39 -3.73 -10.63
C VAL A 221 4.80 -4.01 -10.17
N PHE A 222 4.97 -5.07 -9.39
CA PHE A 222 6.26 -5.59 -8.94
C PHE A 222 6.71 -6.70 -9.88
N ARG A 223 7.96 -6.65 -10.32
CA ARG A 223 8.51 -7.59 -11.32
C ARG A 223 9.66 -8.42 -10.77
N GLN A 224 10.53 -7.80 -9.99
CA GLN A 224 11.69 -8.43 -9.38
C GLN A 224 11.93 -7.81 -8.00
N ALA A 225 12.41 -8.64 -7.09
CA ALA A 225 12.83 -8.17 -5.78
C ALA A 225 14.25 -7.61 -5.83
N ALA A 226 14.51 -6.59 -5.00
CA ALA A 226 15.86 -6.11 -4.69
C ALA A 226 16.36 -6.72 -3.40
N LYS A 227 17.68 -6.74 -3.22
CA LYS A 227 18.39 -7.18 -2.02
C LYS A 227 19.15 -6.02 -1.38
N ALA A 228 19.64 -6.21 -0.15
CA ALA A 228 20.47 -5.21 0.49
C ALA A 228 21.76 -4.95 -0.29
N GLY A 229 22.20 -3.67 -0.31
CA GLY A 229 23.41 -3.24 -0.99
C GLY A 229 23.28 -3.05 -2.51
N GLU A 230 22.09 -3.27 -3.08
CA GLU A 230 21.85 -2.96 -4.50
C GLU A 230 21.66 -1.46 -4.72
N ALA A 231 22.31 -0.93 -5.75
CA ALA A 231 22.10 0.42 -6.22
C ALA A 231 20.90 0.46 -7.18
N LEU A 232 19.91 1.26 -6.84
CA LEU A 232 18.68 1.45 -7.61
C LEU A 232 18.55 2.92 -7.99
N VAL A 233 17.69 3.20 -8.96
CA VAL A 233 17.23 4.54 -9.28
C VAL A 233 15.68 4.54 -9.33
N SER A 234 15.08 5.51 -8.63
CA SER A 234 13.67 5.85 -8.76
C SER A 234 13.53 6.93 -9.81
N GLU A 235 12.80 6.68 -10.87
CA GLU A 235 12.53 7.60 -11.96
C GLU A 235 11.04 7.90 -12.05
N PHE A 236 10.66 9.11 -12.46
CA PHE A 236 9.26 9.44 -12.74
C PHE A 236 9.09 10.32 -13.99
N CYS A 237 7.88 10.28 -14.52
CA CYS A 237 7.40 11.11 -15.61
C CYS A 237 6.02 11.69 -15.21
N ALA A 238 5.81 12.99 -15.45
CA ALA A 238 4.49 13.59 -15.34
C ALA A 238 3.67 13.26 -16.59
N ASP A 239 2.43 12.78 -16.40
CA ASP A 239 1.51 12.38 -17.46
C ASP A 239 0.09 12.89 -17.16
N GLY A 240 -0.16 14.16 -17.49
CA GLY A 240 -1.41 14.84 -17.19
C GLY A 240 -1.65 15.00 -15.69
N GLU A 241 -2.74 14.42 -15.20
CA GLU A 241 -3.11 14.46 -13.77
C GLU A 241 -2.47 13.34 -12.93
N LYS A 242 -1.67 12.49 -13.55
CA LYS A 242 -0.96 11.38 -12.91
C LYS A 242 0.54 11.48 -13.08
N THR A 243 1.26 10.66 -12.34
CA THR A 243 2.70 10.42 -12.48
C THR A 243 2.94 8.95 -12.77
N LEU A 244 3.85 8.66 -13.69
CA LEU A 244 4.35 7.32 -13.96
C LEU A 244 5.71 7.16 -13.27
N HIS A 245 5.96 6.00 -12.68
CA HIS A 245 7.16 5.72 -11.89
C HIS A 245 7.79 4.41 -12.29
N ALA A 246 9.12 4.35 -12.29
CA ALA A 246 9.89 3.14 -12.44
C ALA A 246 11.00 3.07 -11.39
N ILE A 247 11.18 1.91 -10.78
CA ILE A 247 12.36 1.59 -9.99
C ILE A 247 13.22 0.66 -10.82
N ARG A 248 14.46 1.08 -11.07
CA ARG A 248 15.40 0.35 -11.92
C ARG A 248 16.69 0.04 -11.15
N ARG A 249 17.18 -1.18 -11.29
CA ARG A 249 18.50 -1.58 -10.78
C ARG A 249 19.59 -1.09 -11.72
N THR A 250 20.61 -0.43 -11.17
CA THR A 250 21.63 0.22 -12.00
C THR A 250 22.62 -0.74 -12.63
N SER A 251 22.86 -1.91 -11.99
CA SER A 251 23.87 -2.89 -12.44
C SER A 251 23.50 -3.59 -13.76
N ASP A 252 22.22 -3.81 -14.02
CA ASP A 252 21.73 -4.57 -15.18
C ASP A 252 20.59 -3.86 -15.94
N ASN A 253 20.22 -2.66 -15.53
CA ASN A 253 19.08 -1.89 -16.04
C ASN A 253 17.72 -2.57 -15.91
N ALA A 254 17.58 -3.61 -15.06
CA ALA A 254 16.33 -4.29 -14.85
C ALA A 254 15.30 -3.39 -14.18
N ILE A 255 14.09 -3.34 -14.70
CA ILE A 255 12.96 -2.66 -14.05
C ILE A 255 12.37 -3.59 -13.00
N LEU A 256 12.47 -3.18 -11.74
CA LEU A 256 12.01 -3.94 -10.59
C LEU A 256 10.53 -3.68 -10.27
N ALA A 257 10.08 -2.43 -10.44
CA ALA A 257 8.69 -2.05 -10.26
C ALA A 257 8.31 -0.89 -11.18
N THR A 258 7.04 -0.83 -11.57
CA THR A 258 6.45 0.32 -12.27
C THR A 258 5.15 0.71 -11.59
N ALA A 259 4.81 2.01 -11.57
CA ALA A 259 3.55 2.47 -11.04
C ALA A 259 2.98 3.66 -11.82
N ALA A 260 1.66 3.81 -11.76
CA ALA A 260 0.96 5.05 -12.01
C ALA A 260 0.32 5.52 -10.70
N MET A 261 0.41 6.81 -10.41
CA MET A 261 -0.21 7.45 -9.25
C MET A 261 -0.97 8.69 -9.71
N ALA A 262 -2.24 8.80 -9.30
CA ALA A 262 -3.04 9.99 -9.51
C ALA A 262 -3.27 10.72 -8.18
N VAL A 263 -3.25 12.04 -8.24
CA VAL A 263 -3.48 12.88 -7.05
C VAL A 263 -4.95 12.75 -6.65
N GLY A 264 -5.20 12.42 -5.37
CA GLY A 264 -6.53 12.45 -4.80
C GLY A 264 -7.12 13.86 -4.77
N ARG A 265 -8.42 13.99 -4.56
CA ARG A 265 -9.04 15.29 -4.27
C ARG A 265 -8.27 15.92 -3.12
N ARG A 266 -7.87 17.20 -3.28
CA ARG A 266 -7.12 17.95 -2.26
C ARG A 266 -7.77 17.76 -0.90
N ILE A 267 -7.06 17.15 0.03
CA ILE A 267 -7.43 17.19 1.44
C ILE A 267 -7.10 18.62 1.88
N LEU A 268 -8.13 19.44 2.03
CA LEU A 268 -8.00 20.71 2.71
C LEU A 268 -7.72 20.38 4.18
N THR A 269 -6.44 20.42 4.57
CA THR A 269 -6.10 20.41 5.99
C THR A 269 -6.77 21.63 6.62
N PRO A 270 -7.56 21.45 7.71
CA PRO A 270 -7.93 22.58 8.53
C PRO A 270 -6.61 23.25 8.95
N SER A 271 -6.47 24.54 8.66
CA SER A 271 -5.32 25.30 9.12
C SER A 271 -5.22 25.11 10.63
N LEU A 272 -4.06 24.66 11.11
CA LEU A 272 -3.69 24.72 12.53
C LEU A 272 -3.56 26.20 12.95
N VAL A 273 -4.67 26.94 12.93
CA VAL A 273 -4.78 28.25 13.55
C VAL A 273 -5.50 28.04 14.87
N GLY A 274 -4.72 28.00 15.93
CA GLY A 274 -5.16 28.40 17.26
C GLY A 274 -5.81 27.33 18.13
N SER A 275 -5.03 26.43 18.71
CA SER A 275 -5.26 26.07 20.12
C SER A 275 -4.01 26.42 20.91
N ARG A 276 -3.93 27.69 21.33
CA ARG A 276 -3.09 28.04 22.48
C ARG A 276 -3.69 27.31 23.67
N VAL A 277 -2.99 26.30 24.15
CA VAL A 277 -3.21 25.79 25.50
C VAL A 277 -3.06 26.99 26.45
N PRO A 278 -4.03 27.34 27.27
CA PRO A 278 -3.86 28.34 28.32
C PRO A 278 -2.76 27.82 29.23
N ARG A 279 -1.65 28.54 29.33
CA ARG A 279 -0.73 28.37 30.46
C ARG A 279 -1.38 29.06 31.65
N ASP A 280 -2.05 28.29 32.47
CA ASP A 280 -2.40 28.75 33.79
C ASP A 280 -1.10 29.01 34.55
N ARG A 281 -0.79 30.31 34.69
CA ARG A 281 0.15 30.81 35.68
C ARG A 281 -0.67 30.94 36.95
N GLU A 282 -0.56 30.02 37.84
CA GLU A 282 -0.72 30.32 39.24
C GLU A 282 0.66 30.53 39.83
N ALA A 283 1.00 31.82 39.98
CA ALA A 283 1.92 32.29 40.97
C ALA A 283 1.05 32.65 42.17
N ASP A 284 1.40 32.13 43.34
CA ASP A 284 1.16 32.91 44.53
C ASP A 284 1.94 32.41 45.73
N ALA A 285 2.61 33.40 46.32
CA ALA A 285 3.00 33.62 47.75
C ALA A 285 3.88 32.59 48.43
#